data_6e24b92e05ccfe9e123a22406fed05d1
#
_entry.id   6e24b92e05ccfe9e123a22406fed05d1
#
_cell.length_a   1.000
_cell.length_b   1.000
_cell.length_c   1.000
_cell.angle_alpha   90.00
_cell.angle_beta   90.00
_cell.angle_gamma   90.00
#
_symmetry.space_group_name_H-M   'P 1'
#
loop_
_entity.id
_entity.type
_entity.pdbx_description
1 polymer ?
#
loop_
_entity_poly.entity_id
_entity_poly.type
_entity_poly.pdbx_seq_one_letter_code
_entity_poly.pdbx_strand_id
1 'polypeptide(L)'
;MPHLLIIGGNGELGKSASLFFKSKGFTVTVLVRDETKAAALKTKGVLIGKGDLTKPSTITGIFEGVDFVLTAAHAMLGRGSNKSKQVDEEGHLLLIAEAKKSGVKQFIFTSVNNPSPDHPIDFFRTKYAIEQILLQSGLNYTILRLPAFMEWHVYNLLGKNIVKKGKADIIGKGNNPVNFIAIKDVVA
;
A
#
# COMPACT_ATOMS: atom_id res chain seq x y z
N MET A 1 -10.90 18.04 -11.93
CA MET A 1 -9.99 17.83 -10.79
C MET A 1 -9.26 16.51 -11.01
N PRO A 2 -7.97 16.39 -10.72
CA PRO A 2 -7.26 15.14 -10.89
C PRO A 2 -7.84 14.07 -9.97
N HIS A 3 -7.92 12.82 -10.48
CA HIS A 3 -8.52 11.70 -9.76
C HIS A 3 -7.44 10.68 -9.35
N LEU A 4 -7.29 10.47 -8.06
CA LEU A 4 -6.35 9.52 -7.46
C LEU A 4 -7.09 8.30 -6.92
N LEU A 5 -6.73 7.11 -7.40
CA LEU A 5 -7.16 5.83 -6.84
C LEU A 5 -6.09 5.30 -5.89
N ILE A 6 -6.47 5.01 -4.64
CA ILE A 6 -5.57 4.45 -3.64
C ILE A 6 -5.98 3.01 -3.32
N ILE A 7 -5.09 2.07 -3.59
CA ILE A 7 -5.25 0.66 -3.25
C ILE A 7 -4.68 0.41 -1.85
N GLY A 8 -5.49 -0.18 -0.96
CA GLY A 8 -5.10 -0.34 0.45
C GLY A 8 -5.50 0.83 1.34
N GLY A 9 -6.61 1.49 1.03
CA GLY A 9 -7.11 2.68 1.72
C GLY A 9 -7.39 2.52 3.22
N ASN A 10 -7.53 1.29 3.73
CA ASN A 10 -7.73 1.04 5.17
C ASN A 10 -6.41 0.94 5.97
N GLY A 11 -5.25 0.86 5.30
CA GLY A 11 -3.94 0.91 5.94
C GLY A 11 -3.56 2.34 6.38
N GLU A 12 -2.60 2.47 7.28
CA GLU A 12 -2.17 3.78 7.81
C GLU A 12 -1.68 4.73 6.70
N LEU A 13 -0.85 4.22 5.76
CA LEU A 13 -0.39 5.00 4.62
C LEU A 13 -1.57 5.39 3.71
N GLY A 14 -2.44 4.42 3.37
CA GLY A 14 -3.59 4.69 2.50
C GLY A 14 -4.55 5.72 3.08
N LYS A 15 -4.84 5.66 4.39
CA LYS A 15 -5.66 6.66 5.08
C LYS A 15 -5.00 8.05 5.06
N SER A 16 -3.72 8.12 5.41
CA SER A 16 -2.97 9.37 5.44
C SER A 16 -2.92 10.02 4.06
N ALA A 17 -2.56 9.25 3.03
CA ALA A 17 -2.54 9.72 1.64
C ALA A 17 -3.92 10.19 1.17
N SER A 18 -4.99 9.45 1.51
CA SER A 18 -6.34 9.82 1.11
C SER A 18 -6.74 11.20 1.63
N LEU A 19 -6.47 11.47 2.90
CA LEU A 19 -6.81 12.75 3.53
C LEU A 19 -5.91 13.89 3.02
N PHE A 20 -4.63 13.61 2.84
CA PHE A 20 -3.67 14.58 2.31
C PHE A 20 -4.05 15.03 0.89
N PHE A 21 -4.21 14.09 -0.04
CA PHE A 21 -4.55 14.45 -1.42
C PHE A 21 -5.96 15.04 -1.55
N LYS A 22 -6.90 14.60 -0.71
CA LYS A 22 -8.21 15.26 -0.62
C LYS A 22 -8.09 16.74 -0.23
N SER A 23 -7.23 17.07 0.74
CA SER A 23 -6.96 18.46 1.15
C SER A 23 -6.27 19.30 0.08
N LYS A 24 -5.58 18.63 -0.89
CA LYS A 24 -4.93 19.27 -2.05
C LYS A 24 -5.87 19.42 -3.27
N GLY A 25 -7.17 19.13 -3.12
CA GLY A 25 -8.16 19.32 -4.17
C GLY A 25 -8.29 18.14 -5.16
N PHE A 26 -7.73 16.98 -4.85
CA PHE A 26 -7.93 15.79 -5.67
C PHE A 26 -9.31 15.18 -5.42
N THR A 27 -9.91 14.59 -6.46
CA THR A 27 -10.89 13.53 -6.27
C THR A 27 -10.13 12.29 -5.83
N VAL A 28 -10.48 11.73 -4.67
CA VAL A 28 -9.79 10.56 -4.13
C VAL A 28 -10.77 9.41 -3.97
N THR A 29 -10.47 8.27 -4.60
CA THR A 29 -11.18 7.00 -4.39
C THR A 29 -10.23 6.04 -3.67
N VAL A 30 -10.71 5.35 -2.64
CA VAL A 30 -9.98 4.26 -1.99
C VAL A 30 -10.62 2.92 -2.32
N LEU A 31 -9.80 1.95 -2.76
CA LEU A 31 -10.25 0.58 -2.92
C LEU A 31 -10.13 -0.15 -1.58
N VAL A 32 -11.25 -0.70 -1.11
CA VAL A 32 -11.32 -1.45 0.14
C VAL A 32 -12.15 -2.73 -0.04
N ARG A 33 -11.82 -3.77 0.73
CA ARG A 33 -12.60 -5.02 0.76
C ARG A 33 -13.85 -4.89 1.61
N ASP A 34 -13.78 -4.07 2.65
CA ASP A 34 -14.84 -3.85 3.63
C ASP A 34 -15.06 -2.32 3.78
N GLU A 35 -16.16 -1.86 3.25
CA GLU A 35 -16.52 -0.43 3.24
C GLU A 35 -16.80 0.12 4.65
N THR A 36 -17.23 -0.73 5.59
CA THR A 36 -17.51 -0.30 6.96
C THR A 36 -16.27 0.23 7.65
N LYS A 37 -15.09 -0.34 7.33
CA LYS A 37 -13.79 0.11 7.85
C LYS A 37 -13.30 1.42 7.24
N ALA A 38 -13.92 1.88 6.16
CA ALA A 38 -13.60 3.13 5.49
C ALA A 38 -14.63 4.25 5.78
N ALA A 39 -15.60 4.02 6.67
CA ALA A 39 -16.65 4.98 6.99
C ALA A 39 -16.10 6.34 7.39
N ALA A 40 -15.04 6.39 8.19
CA ALA A 40 -14.38 7.63 8.59
C ALA A 40 -13.74 8.40 7.42
N LEU A 41 -13.30 7.72 6.35
CA LEU A 41 -12.81 8.38 5.14
C LEU A 41 -13.99 8.94 4.32
N LYS A 42 -15.08 8.21 4.26
CA LYS A 42 -16.31 8.64 3.56
C LYS A 42 -16.84 9.95 4.14
N THR A 43 -16.87 10.11 5.47
CA THR A 43 -17.30 11.36 6.13
C THR A 43 -16.38 12.55 5.83
N LYS A 44 -15.15 12.30 5.37
CA LYS A 44 -14.19 13.33 4.93
C LYS A 44 -14.25 13.57 3.40
N GLY A 45 -15.25 13.03 2.71
CA GLY A 45 -15.46 13.24 1.29
C GLY A 45 -14.53 12.40 0.37
N VAL A 46 -13.94 11.34 0.90
CA VAL A 46 -13.21 10.33 0.10
C VAL A 46 -14.23 9.35 -0.48
N LEU A 47 -14.13 9.07 -1.76
CA LEU A 47 -14.96 8.06 -2.43
C LEU A 47 -14.50 6.66 -2.06
N ILE A 48 -15.44 5.74 -1.88
CA ILE A 48 -15.16 4.37 -1.49
C ILE A 48 -15.52 3.45 -2.65
N GLY A 49 -14.53 2.76 -3.18
CA GLY A 49 -14.69 1.66 -4.13
C GLY A 49 -14.53 0.31 -3.40
N LYS A 50 -15.47 -0.60 -3.64
CA LYS A 50 -15.40 -1.97 -3.12
C LYS A 50 -14.70 -2.89 -4.10
N GLY A 51 -13.66 -3.59 -3.65
CA GLY A 51 -12.96 -4.58 -4.45
C GLY A 51 -11.94 -5.36 -3.67
N ASP A 52 -11.58 -6.52 -4.19
CA ASP A 52 -10.63 -7.45 -3.60
C ASP A 52 -9.62 -7.89 -4.66
N LEU A 53 -8.33 -7.67 -4.42
CA LEU A 53 -7.25 -8.02 -5.33
C LEU A 53 -7.19 -9.53 -5.66
N THR A 54 -7.78 -10.36 -4.80
CA THR A 54 -7.91 -11.80 -5.04
C THR A 54 -9.12 -12.17 -5.91
N LYS A 55 -9.93 -11.18 -6.32
CA LYS A 55 -11.17 -11.35 -7.10
C LYS A 55 -11.18 -10.39 -8.29
N PRO A 56 -10.61 -10.76 -9.45
CA PRO A 56 -10.43 -9.87 -10.61
C PRO A 56 -11.69 -9.14 -11.04
N SER A 57 -12.85 -9.80 -11.04
CA SER A 57 -14.14 -9.20 -11.44
C SER A 57 -14.56 -8.00 -10.58
N THR A 58 -14.00 -7.85 -9.38
CA THR A 58 -14.31 -6.73 -8.47
C THR A 58 -13.42 -5.50 -8.71
N ILE A 59 -12.41 -5.63 -9.58
CA ILE A 59 -11.44 -4.57 -9.89
C ILE A 59 -11.77 -3.90 -11.23
N THR A 60 -12.44 -4.62 -12.13
CA THR A 60 -12.83 -4.09 -13.44
C THR A 60 -13.73 -2.85 -13.26
N GLY A 61 -13.42 -1.79 -13.99
CA GLY A 61 -14.18 -0.53 -13.99
C GLY A 61 -13.79 0.47 -12.91
N ILE A 62 -13.03 0.08 -11.85
CA ILE A 62 -12.64 1.03 -10.79
C ILE A 62 -11.62 2.07 -11.27
N PHE A 63 -11.01 1.84 -12.42
CA PHE A 63 -10.03 2.74 -13.05
C PHE A 63 -10.66 3.78 -13.99
N GLU A 64 -11.98 3.77 -14.15
CA GLU A 64 -12.66 4.73 -15.03
C GLU A 64 -12.46 6.17 -14.53
N GLY A 65 -11.94 7.04 -15.40
CA GLY A 65 -11.64 8.42 -15.06
C GLY A 65 -10.50 8.63 -14.04
N VAL A 66 -9.71 7.60 -13.74
CA VAL A 66 -8.57 7.68 -12.83
C VAL A 66 -7.34 8.22 -13.56
N ASP A 67 -6.75 9.30 -13.04
CA ASP A 67 -5.50 9.87 -13.55
C ASP A 67 -4.27 9.23 -12.89
N PHE A 68 -4.34 8.96 -11.58
CA PHE A 68 -3.23 8.52 -10.76
C PHE A 68 -3.60 7.32 -9.92
N VAL A 69 -2.67 6.40 -9.72
CA VAL A 69 -2.83 5.23 -8.86
C VAL A 69 -1.73 5.21 -7.81
N LEU A 70 -2.08 5.04 -6.54
CA LEU A 70 -1.16 4.75 -5.45
C LEU A 70 -1.47 3.37 -4.88
N THR A 71 -0.52 2.44 -4.93
CA THR A 71 -0.68 1.14 -4.28
C THR A 71 0.04 1.10 -2.94
N ALA A 72 -0.72 0.98 -1.86
CA ALA A 72 -0.27 0.82 -0.49
C ALA A 72 -0.74 -0.52 0.13
N ALA A 73 -1.34 -1.40 -0.69
CA ALA A 73 -1.79 -2.72 -0.26
C ALA A 73 -0.62 -3.71 -0.18
N HIS A 74 -0.66 -4.56 0.84
CA HIS A 74 0.23 -5.72 0.98
C HIS A 74 -0.40 -6.78 1.88
N ALA A 75 0.09 -8.01 1.79
CA ALA A 75 -0.37 -9.14 2.59
C ALA A 75 0.80 -9.85 3.31
N MET A 76 1.75 -9.11 3.84
CA MET A 76 2.95 -9.65 4.51
C MET A 76 2.64 -10.71 5.59
N LEU A 77 1.53 -10.55 6.32
CA LEU A 77 1.07 -11.48 7.35
C LEU A 77 -0.21 -12.24 6.92
N GLY A 78 -0.52 -12.23 5.63
CA GLY A 78 -1.72 -12.86 5.09
C GLY A 78 -1.69 -14.39 5.18
N ARG A 79 -2.89 -15.01 5.26
CA ARG A 79 -3.08 -16.46 5.28
C ARG A 79 -4.13 -16.89 4.26
N GLY A 80 -4.07 -18.15 3.80
CA GLY A 80 -5.02 -18.69 2.81
C GLY A 80 -4.97 -17.92 1.49
N SER A 81 -6.12 -17.49 0.97
CA SER A 81 -6.24 -16.66 -0.25
C SER A 81 -5.68 -15.24 -0.11
N ASN A 82 -5.34 -14.80 1.10
CA ASN A 82 -4.72 -13.50 1.35
C ASN A 82 -3.20 -13.61 1.54
N LYS A 83 -2.55 -14.64 0.99
CA LYS A 83 -1.09 -14.72 0.98
C LYS A 83 -0.48 -13.68 0.06
N SER A 84 0.79 -13.36 0.29
CA SER A 84 1.55 -12.40 -0.50
C SER A 84 1.47 -12.68 -2.01
N LYS A 85 1.57 -13.95 -2.44
CA LYS A 85 1.45 -14.31 -3.85
C LYS A 85 0.13 -13.83 -4.47
N GLN A 86 -1.02 -14.10 -3.86
CA GLN A 86 -2.33 -13.74 -4.41
C GLN A 86 -2.59 -12.24 -4.36
N VAL A 87 -2.31 -11.61 -3.23
CA VAL A 87 -2.63 -10.17 -3.02
C VAL A 87 -1.57 -9.27 -3.63
N ASP A 88 -0.30 -9.60 -3.37
CA ASP A 88 0.77 -8.70 -3.77
C ASP A 88 1.17 -8.96 -5.23
N GLU A 89 1.47 -10.20 -5.64
CA GLU A 89 1.93 -10.49 -7.00
C GLU A 89 0.76 -10.51 -8.00
N GLU A 90 -0.17 -11.46 -7.88
CA GLU A 90 -1.28 -11.62 -8.83
C GLU A 90 -2.21 -10.40 -8.83
N GLY A 91 -2.47 -9.83 -7.64
CA GLY A 91 -3.29 -8.63 -7.51
C GLY A 91 -2.65 -7.40 -8.16
N HIS A 92 -1.34 -7.20 -8.02
CA HIS A 92 -0.67 -6.07 -8.66
C HIS A 92 -0.49 -6.25 -10.17
N LEU A 93 -0.31 -7.48 -10.66
CA LEU A 93 -0.40 -7.78 -12.10
C LEU A 93 -1.70 -7.27 -12.70
N LEU A 94 -2.81 -7.59 -12.04
CA LEU A 94 -4.13 -7.13 -12.45
C LEU A 94 -4.26 -5.60 -12.42
N LEU A 95 -3.81 -4.95 -11.32
CA LEU A 95 -3.85 -3.50 -11.20
C LEU A 95 -3.04 -2.81 -12.29
N ILE A 96 -1.84 -3.30 -12.61
CA ILE A 96 -0.97 -2.76 -13.65
C ILE A 96 -1.63 -2.91 -15.03
N ALA A 97 -2.24 -4.06 -15.32
CA ALA A 97 -2.94 -4.30 -16.56
C ALA A 97 -4.16 -3.37 -16.75
N GLU A 98 -4.99 -3.24 -15.71
CA GLU A 98 -6.16 -2.35 -15.75
C GLU A 98 -5.75 -0.87 -15.81
N ALA A 99 -4.71 -0.45 -15.09
CA ALA A 99 -4.18 0.91 -15.15
C ALA A 99 -3.70 1.26 -16.57
N LYS A 100 -2.99 0.35 -17.23
CA LYS A 100 -2.54 0.51 -18.62
C LYS A 100 -3.71 0.63 -19.59
N LYS A 101 -4.70 -0.26 -19.48
CA LYS A 101 -5.90 -0.26 -20.31
C LYS A 101 -6.72 1.04 -20.16
N SER A 102 -6.77 1.59 -18.95
CA SER A 102 -7.54 2.81 -18.64
C SER A 102 -6.77 4.11 -18.89
N GLY A 103 -5.53 4.05 -19.35
CA GLY A 103 -4.72 5.23 -19.66
C GLY A 103 -4.31 6.05 -18.42
N VAL A 104 -4.06 5.38 -17.30
CA VAL A 104 -3.56 6.02 -16.07
C VAL A 104 -2.27 6.79 -16.37
N LYS A 105 -2.21 8.06 -15.94
CA LYS A 105 -1.08 8.97 -16.21
C LYS A 105 0.16 8.65 -15.37
N GLN A 106 -0.03 8.16 -14.15
CA GLN A 106 1.07 7.80 -13.24
C GLN A 106 0.64 6.68 -12.30
N PHE A 107 1.47 5.65 -12.19
CA PHE A 107 1.30 4.53 -11.27
C PHE A 107 2.38 4.57 -10.19
N ILE A 108 1.99 4.81 -8.94
CA ILE A 108 2.89 4.91 -7.80
C ILE A 108 2.83 3.61 -6.99
N PHE A 109 3.95 2.91 -6.93
CA PHE A 109 4.07 1.65 -6.21
C PHE A 109 4.90 1.79 -4.94
N THR A 110 4.34 1.41 -3.79
CA THR A 110 5.11 1.34 -2.56
C THR A 110 5.81 0.00 -2.44
N SER A 111 7.12 0.04 -2.57
CA SER A 111 8.03 -1.07 -2.41
C SER A 111 8.76 -1.01 -1.07
N VAL A 112 9.80 -1.78 -0.92
CA VAL A 112 10.64 -1.88 0.29
C VAL A 112 12.09 -1.57 -0.04
N ASN A 113 12.89 -1.21 0.96
CA ASN A 113 14.34 -1.12 0.78
C ASN A 113 14.94 -2.51 0.49
N ASN A 114 15.88 -2.54 -0.46
CA ASN A 114 16.64 -3.74 -0.84
C ASN A 114 15.76 -4.95 -1.23
N PRO A 115 14.75 -4.81 -2.12
CA PRO A 115 14.06 -5.97 -2.65
C PRO A 115 15.03 -6.78 -3.52
N SER A 116 14.96 -8.11 -3.43
CA SER A 116 15.86 -9.00 -4.18
C SER A 116 15.13 -10.30 -4.51
N PRO A 117 15.43 -10.94 -5.65
CA PRO A 117 14.86 -12.24 -6.00
C PRO A 117 15.28 -13.34 -5.03
N ASP A 118 16.45 -13.20 -4.41
CA ASP A 118 17.04 -14.20 -3.49
C ASP A 118 16.83 -13.83 -2.01
N HIS A 119 16.01 -12.82 -1.71
CA HIS A 119 15.81 -12.40 -0.33
C HIS A 119 15.16 -13.53 0.51
N PRO A 120 15.65 -13.81 1.75
CA PRO A 120 15.14 -14.92 2.57
C PRO A 120 13.64 -14.76 2.93
N ILE A 121 13.15 -13.53 3.00
CA ILE A 121 11.75 -13.23 3.32
C ILE A 121 10.95 -13.06 2.03
N ASP A 122 9.88 -13.84 1.88
CA ASP A 122 9.00 -13.87 0.71
C ASP A 122 8.44 -12.49 0.31
N PHE A 123 8.06 -11.68 1.28
CA PHE A 123 7.56 -10.33 1.07
C PHE A 123 8.52 -9.46 0.23
N PHE A 124 9.83 -9.54 0.46
CA PHE A 124 10.83 -8.78 -0.31
C PHE A 124 11.01 -9.32 -1.74
N ARG A 125 10.96 -10.66 -1.90
CA ARG A 125 10.98 -11.30 -3.23
C ARG A 125 9.77 -10.89 -4.06
N THR A 126 8.59 -10.88 -3.44
CA THR A 126 7.34 -10.46 -4.10
C THR A 126 7.38 -8.99 -4.50
N LYS A 127 7.90 -8.10 -3.64
CA LYS A 127 8.08 -6.69 -4.00
C LYS A 127 9.03 -6.52 -5.19
N TYR A 128 10.14 -7.27 -5.21
CA TYR A 128 11.05 -7.29 -6.34
C TYR A 128 10.34 -7.73 -7.64
N ALA A 129 9.60 -8.83 -7.60
CA ALA A 129 8.86 -9.34 -8.77
C ALA A 129 7.88 -8.30 -9.34
N ILE A 130 7.14 -7.60 -8.47
CA ILE A 130 6.21 -6.53 -8.89
C ILE A 130 6.97 -5.36 -9.51
N GLU A 131 8.12 -4.95 -8.95
CA GLU A 131 8.96 -3.93 -9.56
C GLU A 131 9.36 -4.30 -10.99
N GLN A 132 9.80 -5.57 -11.24
CA GLN A 132 10.17 -6.02 -12.57
C GLN A 132 9.00 -5.98 -13.55
N ILE A 133 7.81 -6.36 -13.11
CA ILE A 133 6.58 -6.28 -13.93
C ILE A 133 6.27 -4.81 -14.28
N LEU A 134 6.37 -3.92 -13.31
CA LEU A 134 6.08 -2.50 -13.49
C LEU A 134 7.09 -1.85 -14.44
N LEU A 135 8.39 -2.17 -14.31
CA LEU A 135 9.45 -1.74 -15.23
C LEU A 135 9.16 -2.11 -16.69
N GLN A 136 8.55 -3.26 -16.93
CA GLN A 136 8.22 -3.78 -18.26
C GLN A 136 6.82 -3.39 -18.76
N SER A 137 6.01 -2.74 -17.92
CA SER A 137 4.59 -2.48 -18.21
C SER A 137 4.35 -1.45 -19.30
N GLY A 138 5.30 -0.52 -19.51
CA GLY A 138 5.13 0.65 -20.37
C GLY A 138 4.27 1.76 -19.76
N LEU A 139 3.86 1.63 -18.50
CA LEU A 139 3.24 2.72 -17.74
C LEU A 139 4.29 3.77 -17.36
N ASN A 140 3.83 5.01 -17.18
CA ASN A 140 4.60 5.98 -16.43
C ASN A 140 4.46 5.63 -14.93
N TYR A 141 5.56 5.37 -14.24
CA TYR A 141 5.55 4.86 -12.87
C TYR A 141 6.53 5.58 -11.95
N THR A 142 6.26 5.45 -10.66
CA THR A 142 7.19 5.78 -9.57
C THR A 142 7.24 4.60 -8.60
N ILE A 143 8.43 4.13 -8.25
CA ILE A 143 8.64 3.10 -7.22
C ILE A 143 9.22 3.78 -5.98
N LEU A 144 8.45 3.77 -4.89
CA LEU A 144 8.87 4.27 -3.59
C LEU A 144 9.39 3.09 -2.75
N ARG A 145 10.70 2.94 -2.64
CA ARG A 145 11.33 1.93 -1.78
C ARG A 145 11.41 2.48 -0.35
N LEU A 146 10.41 2.16 0.43
CA LEU A 146 10.22 2.70 1.77
C LEU A 146 10.94 1.84 2.82
N PRO A 147 11.62 2.46 3.80
CA PRO A 147 12.06 1.79 5.00
C PRO A 147 10.87 1.48 5.93
N ALA A 148 11.17 1.00 7.13
CA ALA A 148 10.16 0.70 8.13
C ALA A 148 9.40 1.96 8.56
N PHE A 149 8.07 1.88 8.64
CA PHE A 149 7.26 2.98 9.17
C PHE A 149 7.47 3.13 10.67
N MET A 150 7.84 4.34 11.08
CA MET A 150 8.11 4.69 12.48
C MET A 150 6.88 4.42 13.35
N GLU A 151 5.69 4.84 12.92
CA GLU A 151 4.45 4.71 13.67
C GLU A 151 4.14 3.24 14.00
N TRP A 152 4.32 2.36 13.02
CA TRP A 152 4.05 0.94 13.23
C TRP A 152 5.08 0.29 14.15
N HIS A 153 6.37 0.56 13.95
CA HIS A 153 7.44 -0.05 14.73
C HIS A 153 7.48 0.48 16.16
N VAL A 154 7.47 1.80 16.32
CA VAL A 154 7.55 2.41 17.65
C VAL A 154 6.32 2.07 18.48
N TYR A 155 5.12 2.16 17.89
CA TYR A 155 3.90 1.89 18.65
C TYR A 155 3.62 0.40 18.85
N ASN A 156 3.63 -0.40 17.77
CA ASN A 156 3.19 -1.81 17.85
C ASN A 156 4.25 -2.74 18.42
N LEU A 157 5.54 -2.53 18.14
CA LEU A 157 6.60 -3.39 18.66
C LEU A 157 7.03 -2.99 20.07
N LEU A 158 7.17 -1.71 20.35
CA LEU A 158 7.70 -1.22 21.62
C LEU A 158 6.61 -0.62 22.49
N GLY A 159 5.94 0.42 22.04
CA GLY A 159 5.04 1.26 22.81
C GLY A 159 3.90 0.50 23.48
N LYS A 160 3.24 -0.38 22.75
CA LYS A 160 2.15 -1.22 23.31
C LYS A 160 2.60 -2.06 24.51
N ASN A 161 3.78 -2.65 24.42
CA ASN A 161 4.29 -3.52 25.47
C ASN A 161 4.77 -2.69 26.66
N ILE A 162 5.42 -1.54 26.41
CA ILE A 162 5.82 -0.61 27.46
C ILE A 162 4.60 -0.13 28.24
N VAL A 163 3.56 0.35 27.56
CA VAL A 163 2.35 0.87 28.20
C VAL A 163 1.60 -0.20 28.98
N LYS A 164 1.50 -1.44 28.41
CA LYS A 164 0.72 -2.53 29.04
C LYS A 164 1.47 -3.30 30.10
N LYS A 165 2.79 -3.47 29.95
CA LYS A 165 3.59 -4.41 30.77
C LYS A 165 4.77 -3.74 31.47
N GLY A 166 5.03 -2.44 31.24
CA GLY A 166 6.19 -1.72 31.77
C GLY A 166 7.53 -2.13 31.14
N LYS A 167 7.52 -2.94 30.08
CA LYS A 167 8.73 -3.47 29.43
C LYS A 167 8.52 -3.66 27.93
N ALA A 168 9.60 -3.60 27.16
CA ALA A 168 9.62 -3.93 25.73
C ALA A 168 10.40 -5.22 25.49
N ASP A 169 9.93 -6.00 24.50
CA ASP A 169 10.68 -7.15 24.01
C ASP A 169 11.59 -6.68 22.86
N ILE A 170 12.90 -6.90 23.01
CA ILE A 170 13.90 -6.60 21.98
C ILE A 170 14.35 -7.91 21.33
N ILE A 171 14.22 -8.00 20.02
CA ILE A 171 14.69 -9.15 19.25
C ILE A 171 16.16 -8.98 18.93
N GLY A 172 17.00 -9.92 19.36
CA GLY A 172 18.46 -9.87 19.20
C GLY A 172 19.12 -8.96 20.26
N LYS A 173 20.28 -8.37 19.89
CA LYS A 173 21.09 -7.53 20.80
C LYS A 173 20.61 -6.08 20.90
N GLY A 174 19.64 -5.65 20.10
CA GLY A 174 19.13 -4.28 20.08
C GLY A 174 20.08 -3.22 19.50
N ASN A 175 21.17 -3.63 18.87
CA ASN A 175 22.19 -2.74 18.30
C ASN A 175 22.21 -2.70 16.76
N ASN A 176 21.23 -3.32 16.11
CA ASN A 176 21.11 -3.26 14.66
C ASN A 176 20.61 -1.87 14.22
N PRO A 177 21.29 -1.18 13.29
CA PRO A 177 20.80 0.06 12.74
C PRO A 177 19.52 -0.20 11.91
N VAL A 178 18.50 0.61 12.12
CA VAL A 178 17.24 0.55 11.37
C VAL A 178 16.88 1.94 10.87
N ASN A 179 16.61 2.04 9.57
CA ASN A 179 16.08 3.26 8.98
C ASN A 179 14.57 3.29 9.17
N PHE A 180 14.05 4.43 9.59
CA PHE A 180 12.63 4.70 9.71
C PHE A 180 12.21 5.88 8.83
N ILE A 181 10.94 5.86 8.41
CA ILE A 181 10.28 7.00 7.79
C ILE A 181 8.92 7.21 8.46
N ALA A 182 8.53 8.45 8.69
CA ALA A 182 7.18 8.74 9.16
C ALA A 182 6.21 8.73 7.96
N ILE A 183 5.01 8.19 8.18
CA ILE A 183 3.97 8.12 7.13
C ILE A 183 3.65 9.51 6.58
N LYS A 184 3.63 10.53 7.43
CA LYS A 184 3.39 11.92 7.01
C LYS A 184 4.43 12.43 6.00
N ASP A 185 5.68 11.98 6.11
CA ASP A 185 6.77 12.41 5.23
C ASP A 185 6.75 11.66 3.87
N VAL A 186 6.09 10.49 3.84
CA VAL A 186 5.85 9.75 2.57
C VAL A 186 4.75 10.41 1.73
N VAL A 187 3.74 11.00 2.37
CA VAL A 187 2.58 11.56 1.66
C VAL A 187 2.75 13.04 1.29
N ALA A 188 3.73 13.73 1.87
CA ALA A 188 4.03 15.14 1.59
C ALA A 188 4.80 15.31 0.30
#